data_87c304d28af0958ea886974a1595377e
#
_entry.id   87c304d28af0958ea886974a1595377e
#
_cell.length_a   1.000
_cell.length_b   1.000
_cell.length_c   1.000
_cell.angle_alpha   90.00
_cell.angle_beta   90.00
_cell.angle_gamma   90.00
#
_symmetry.space_group_name_H-M   'P 1'
#
loop_
_entity.id
_entity.type
_entity.pdbx_description
1 polymer ?
#
loop_
_entity_poly.entity_id
_entity_poly.type
_entity_poly.pdbx_seq_one_letter_code
_entity_poly.pdbx_strand_id
1 'polypeptide(L)'
;SLEPRLVLSFLDECSEKTLKKHPFAVLVLMRCMFNWRQIPKMMQLKALLMSAIDEHTEISAEERGNLIGECDLIMSFLFYNDISATRRLHRSASSQMSRPAISIQSSGGWTFGSPSVLMMFYRGAGELEAELCEMDECMPHYYKITEGHGQGAERIMRAEAYFMQGKFTDAHIE
;
A
#
# COMPACT_ATOMS: atom_id res chain seq x y z
N SER A 1 7.16 -18.03 6.93
CA SER A 1 5.90 -17.28 6.65
C SER A 1 4.88 -17.63 7.74
N LEU A 2 4.12 -16.63 8.20
CA LEU A 2 3.02 -16.87 9.15
C LEU A 2 1.94 -17.72 8.47
N GLU A 3 1.46 -18.75 9.16
CA GLU A 3 0.38 -19.57 8.64
C GLU A 3 -0.97 -18.83 8.84
N PRO A 4 -1.73 -18.55 7.76
CA PRO A 4 -2.93 -17.73 7.85
C PRO A 4 -3.97 -18.23 8.86
N ARG A 5 -4.21 -19.55 8.90
CA ARG A 5 -5.21 -20.15 9.77
C ARG A 5 -4.86 -19.97 11.25
N LEU A 6 -3.60 -20.13 11.60
CA LEU A 6 -3.12 -19.97 12.98
C LEU A 6 -3.25 -18.52 13.44
N VAL A 7 -2.89 -17.57 12.57
CA VAL A 7 -3.01 -16.14 12.89
C VAL A 7 -4.46 -15.71 13.05
N LEU A 8 -5.36 -16.19 12.16
CA LEU A 8 -6.80 -15.89 12.26
C LEU A 8 -7.39 -16.44 13.56
N SER A 9 -7.09 -17.69 13.91
CA SER A 9 -7.54 -18.29 15.19
C SER A 9 -7.04 -17.48 16.39
N PHE A 10 -5.76 -17.09 16.37
CA PHE A 10 -5.18 -16.27 17.43
C PHE A 10 -5.85 -14.89 17.54
N LEU A 11 -6.18 -14.26 16.41
CA LEU A 11 -6.88 -12.97 16.39
C LEU A 11 -8.30 -13.08 16.95
N ASP A 12 -9.00 -14.19 16.73
CA ASP A 12 -10.34 -14.41 17.25
C ASP A 12 -10.35 -14.60 18.77
N GLU A 13 -9.24 -15.07 19.35
CA GLU A 13 -9.07 -15.26 20.80
C GLU A 13 -8.44 -14.03 21.47
N CYS A 14 -7.76 -13.16 20.72
CA CYS A 14 -7.05 -12.02 21.26
C CYS A 14 -8.01 -10.88 21.60
N SER A 15 -7.90 -10.35 22.84
CA SER A 15 -8.73 -9.21 23.24
C SER A 15 -8.35 -7.92 22.50
N GLU A 16 -9.33 -7.09 22.16
CA GLU A 16 -9.08 -5.75 21.58
C GLU A 16 -8.15 -4.92 22.46
N LYS A 17 -8.27 -5.02 23.78
CA LYS A 17 -7.39 -4.34 24.73
C LYS A 17 -5.93 -4.73 24.57
N THR A 18 -5.65 -6.00 24.25
CA THR A 18 -4.30 -6.47 23.97
C THR A 18 -3.78 -5.91 22.66
N LEU A 19 -4.59 -5.97 21.61
CA LEU A 19 -4.22 -5.45 20.28
C LEU A 19 -3.95 -3.94 20.32
N LYS A 20 -4.77 -3.16 21.02
CA LYS A 20 -4.59 -1.70 21.17
C LYS A 20 -3.26 -1.31 21.80
N LYS A 21 -2.67 -2.17 22.64
CA LYS A 21 -1.34 -1.93 23.23
C LYS A 21 -0.19 -2.10 22.22
N HIS A 22 -0.46 -2.68 21.05
CA HIS A 22 0.55 -3.02 20.06
C HIS A 22 0.18 -2.51 18.65
N PRO A 23 0.08 -1.18 18.44
CA PRO A 23 -0.41 -0.59 17.18
C PRO A 23 0.43 -1.03 15.97
N PHE A 24 1.75 -1.24 16.13
CA PHE A 24 2.60 -1.76 15.06
C PHE A 24 2.22 -3.19 14.65
N ALA A 25 1.91 -4.05 15.62
CA ALA A 25 1.45 -5.39 15.31
C ALA A 25 0.12 -5.35 14.55
N VAL A 26 -0.77 -4.41 14.89
CA VAL A 26 -2.05 -4.22 14.19
C VAL A 26 -1.80 -3.82 12.73
N LEU A 27 -0.85 -2.92 12.42
CA LEU A 27 -0.49 -2.57 11.04
C LEU A 27 -0.01 -3.79 10.24
N VAL A 28 0.89 -4.58 10.81
CA VAL A 28 1.38 -5.80 10.16
C VAL A 28 0.24 -6.80 9.92
N LEU A 29 -0.64 -6.96 10.89
CA LEU A 29 -1.82 -7.82 10.76
C LEU A 29 -2.78 -7.30 9.69
N MET A 30 -3.02 -5.99 9.58
CA MET A 30 -3.81 -5.40 8.49
C MET A 30 -3.21 -5.77 7.12
N ARG A 31 -1.89 -5.67 6.97
CA ARG A 31 -1.20 -6.05 5.73
C ARG A 31 -1.36 -7.54 5.43
N CYS A 32 -1.25 -8.41 6.44
CA CYS A 32 -1.51 -9.84 6.31
C CYS A 32 -2.96 -10.11 5.87
N MET A 33 -3.93 -9.43 6.49
CA MET A 33 -5.35 -9.59 6.13
C MET A 33 -5.61 -9.20 4.67
N PHE A 34 -4.98 -8.12 4.18
CA PHE A 34 -5.03 -7.76 2.76
C PHE A 34 -4.51 -8.91 1.88
N ASN A 35 -3.30 -9.42 2.17
CA ASN A 35 -2.68 -10.49 1.39
C ASN A 35 -3.51 -11.78 1.38
N TRP A 36 -4.22 -12.07 2.46
CA TRP A 36 -5.08 -13.25 2.61
C TRP A 36 -6.53 -12.99 2.19
N ARG A 37 -6.81 -11.83 1.59
CA ARG A 37 -8.14 -11.43 1.12
C ARG A 37 -9.20 -11.39 2.23
N GLN A 38 -8.77 -11.14 3.47
CA GLN A 38 -9.63 -10.99 4.65
C GLN A 38 -10.01 -9.52 4.88
N ILE A 39 -10.59 -8.88 3.86
CA ILE A 39 -10.87 -7.43 3.87
C ILE A 39 -11.77 -6.99 5.04
N PRO A 40 -12.84 -7.72 5.42
CA PRO A 40 -13.64 -7.34 6.59
C PRO A 40 -12.81 -7.29 7.88
N LYS A 41 -11.92 -8.26 8.09
CA LYS A 41 -11.02 -8.31 9.26
C LYS A 41 -9.99 -7.17 9.22
N MET A 42 -9.46 -6.86 8.03
CA MET A 42 -8.57 -5.71 7.83
C MET A 42 -9.26 -4.40 8.25
N MET A 43 -10.53 -4.21 7.89
CA MET A 43 -11.30 -3.00 8.26
C MET A 43 -11.58 -2.93 9.77
N GLN A 44 -11.81 -4.07 10.42
CA GLN A 44 -11.93 -4.13 11.89
C GLN A 44 -10.62 -3.72 12.57
N LEU A 45 -9.49 -4.25 12.10
CA LEU A 45 -8.17 -3.89 12.61
C LEU A 45 -7.84 -2.42 12.38
N LYS A 46 -8.23 -1.84 11.23
CA LYS A 46 -8.11 -0.40 10.99
C LYS A 46 -8.86 0.42 12.04
N ALA A 47 -10.13 0.10 12.30
CA ALA A 47 -10.94 0.79 13.30
C ALA A 47 -10.29 0.69 14.68
N LEU A 48 -9.78 -0.49 15.04
CA LEU A 48 -9.07 -0.73 16.29
C LEU A 48 -7.77 0.11 16.38
N LEU A 49 -7.01 0.19 15.30
CA LEU A 49 -5.78 1.00 15.23
C LEU A 49 -6.09 2.48 15.46
N MET A 50 -7.11 3.02 14.79
CA MET A 50 -7.50 4.43 14.97
C MET A 50 -7.94 4.72 16.40
N SER A 51 -8.75 3.83 17.00
CA SER A 51 -9.14 3.94 18.41
C SER A 51 -7.92 3.87 19.35
N ALA A 52 -6.96 2.98 19.07
CA ALA A 52 -5.74 2.89 19.87
C ALA A 52 -4.91 4.18 19.80
N ILE A 53 -4.77 4.76 18.61
CA ILE A 53 -4.05 6.02 18.41
C ILE A 53 -4.70 7.18 19.17
N ASP A 54 -6.04 7.22 19.24
CA ASP A 54 -6.79 8.26 19.95
C ASP A 54 -6.73 8.09 21.46
N GLU A 55 -6.75 6.86 21.95
CA GLU A 55 -6.70 6.53 23.38
C GLU A 55 -5.31 6.67 24.00
N HIS A 56 -4.23 6.45 23.22
CA HIS A 56 -2.85 6.51 23.69
C HIS A 56 -2.27 7.92 23.56
N THR A 57 -2.43 8.72 24.59
CA THR A 57 -1.94 10.12 24.63
C THR A 57 -0.42 10.22 24.75
N GLU A 58 0.25 9.14 25.16
CA GLU A 58 1.71 9.05 25.27
C GLU A 58 2.43 8.83 23.92
N ILE A 59 1.71 8.48 22.85
CA ILE A 59 2.28 8.36 21.52
C ILE A 59 2.69 9.77 21.03
N SER A 60 3.96 9.94 20.65
CA SER A 60 4.43 11.21 20.12
C SER A 60 3.67 11.61 18.84
N ALA A 61 3.63 12.92 18.55
CA ALA A 61 3.02 13.41 17.30
C ALA A 61 3.67 12.80 16.04
N GLU A 62 4.99 12.59 16.09
CA GLU A 62 5.75 11.96 15.04
C GLU A 62 5.31 10.50 14.82
N GLU A 63 5.25 9.71 15.89
CA GLU A 63 4.86 8.30 15.78
C GLU A 63 3.37 8.14 15.42
N ARG A 64 2.51 9.04 15.90
CA ARG A 64 1.11 9.12 15.45
C ARG A 64 1.04 9.34 13.93
N GLY A 65 1.84 10.25 13.39
CA GLY A 65 1.96 10.49 11.95
C GLY A 65 2.43 9.24 11.19
N ASN A 66 3.43 8.53 11.72
CA ASN A 66 3.92 7.28 11.15
C ASN A 66 2.83 6.19 11.09
N LEU A 67 2.09 6.00 12.18
CA LEU A 67 1.02 4.99 12.26
C LEU A 67 -0.14 5.31 11.30
N ILE A 68 -0.58 6.56 11.24
CA ILE A 68 -1.67 6.99 10.35
C ILE A 68 -1.20 6.90 8.88
N GLY A 69 0.00 7.40 8.58
CA GLY A 69 0.55 7.35 7.22
C GLY A 69 0.74 5.92 6.72
N GLU A 70 1.23 5.02 7.56
CA GLU A 70 1.38 3.61 7.19
C GLU A 70 0.01 2.92 7.05
N CYS A 71 -0.99 3.31 7.83
CA CYS A 71 -2.37 2.87 7.64
C CYS A 71 -2.91 3.31 6.27
N ASP A 72 -2.70 4.57 5.87
CA ASP A 72 -3.09 5.09 4.55
C ASP A 72 -2.40 4.31 3.42
N LEU A 73 -1.10 4.01 3.59
CA LEU A 73 -0.35 3.19 2.65
C LEU A 73 -0.96 1.79 2.48
N ILE A 74 -1.30 1.11 3.57
CA ILE A 74 -1.93 -0.22 3.52
C ILE A 74 -3.32 -0.12 2.87
N MET A 75 -4.09 0.92 3.18
CA MET A 75 -5.41 1.15 2.58
C MET A 75 -5.33 1.43 1.08
N SER A 76 -4.23 2.01 0.58
CA SER A 76 -4.06 2.28 -0.86
C SER A 76 -4.10 1.02 -1.71
N PHE A 77 -3.72 -0.14 -1.16
CA PHE A 77 -3.75 -1.41 -1.87
C PHE A 77 -5.15 -1.89 -2.24
N LEU A 78 -6.19 -1.35 -1.60
CA LEU A 78 -7.59 -1.62 -1.98
C LEU A 78 -8.00 -0.91 -3.28
N PHE A 79 -7.25 0.11 -3.70
CA PHE A 79 -7.52 0.94 -4.86
C PHE A 79 -6.55 0.69 -6.02
N TYR A 80 -6.05 -0.54 -6.16
CA TYR A 80 -5.02 -0.88 -7.15
C TYR A 80 -5.45 -0.61 -8.61
N ASN A 81 -6.73 -0.52 -8.92
CA ASN A 81 -7.26 -0.14 -10.24
C ASN A 81 -7.71 1.34 -10.31
N ASP A 82 -7.37 2.16 -9.32
CA ASP A 82 -7.66 3.59 -9.27
C ASP A 82 -6.40 4.35 -8.82
N ILE A 83 -5.59 4.72 -9.80
CA ILE A 83 -4.32 5.40 -9.53
C ILE A 83 -4.52 6.76 -8.87
N SER A 84 -5.65 7.45 -9.14
CA SER A 84 -5.96 8.73 -8.49
C SER A 84 -6.20 8.56 -6.99
N ALA A 85 -6.96 7.53 -6.59
CA ALA A 85 -7.17 7.22 -5.18
C ALA A 85 -5.87 6.77 -4.51
N THR A 86 -5.09 5.90 -5.18
CA THR A 86 -3.78 5.44 -4.71
C THR A 86 -2.82 6.62 -4.51
N ARG A 87 -2.73 7.55 -5.47
CA ARG A 87 -1.90 8.75 -5.37
C ARG A 87 -2.26 9.62 -4.16
N ARG A 88 -3.55 9.85 -3.91
CA ARG A 88 -3.99 10.63 -2.75
C ARG A 88 -3.51 10.01 -1.44
N LEU A 89 -3.64 8.69 -1.29
CA LEU A 89 -3.21 7.97 -0.09
C LEU A 89 -1.69 7.91 0.05
N HIS A 90 -0.95 7.69 -1.03
CA HIS A 90 0.53 7.72 -1.00
C HIS A 90 1.07 9.11 -0.66
N ARG A 91 0.45 10.17 -1.19
CA ARG A 91 0.81 11.55 -0.85
C ARG A 91 0.51 11.86 0.62
N SER A 92 -0.66 11.44 1.13
CA SER A 92 -1.03 11.56 2.54
C SER A 92 0.00 10.83 3.43
N ALA A 93 0.28 9.57 3.13
CA ALA A 93 1.27 8.77 3.85
C ALA A 93 2.66 9.44 3.84
N SER A 94 3.16 9.82 2.66
CA SER A 94 4.47 10.45 2.50
C SER A 94 4.62 11.79 3.23
N SER A 95 3.53 12.52 3.44
CA SER A 95 3.54 13.79 4.19
C SER A 95 3.54 13.60 5.71
N GLN A 96 3.07 12.45 6.20
CA GLN A 96 2.93 12.15 7.62
C GLN A 96 4.08 11.31 8.18
N MET A 97 4.67 10.43 7.34
CA MET A 97 5.69 9.48 7.77
C MET A 97 7.08 10.11 7.77
N SER A 98 7.78 9.97 8.89
CA SER A 98 9.19 10.35 9.07
C SER A 98 10.14 9.16 8.93
N ARG A 99 9.63 7.93 8.92
CA ARG A 99 10.37 6.69 8.73
C ARG A 99 9.73 5.81 7.65
N PRO A 100 10.47 4.85 7.10
CA PRO A 100 9.90 3.84 6.20
C PRO A 100 8.80 3.00 6.86
N ALA A 101 7.93 2.45 6.03
CA ALA A 101 6.90 1.52 6.46
C ALA A 101 7.51 0.22 6.99
N ILE A 102 7.01 -0.26 8.12
CA ILE A 102 7.45 -1.53 8.73
C ILE A 102 6.71 -2.75 8.16
N SER A 103 5.51 -2.53 7.60
CA SER A 103 4.66 -3.60 7.06
C SER A 103 5.02 -4.02 5.64
N ILE A 104 5.95 -3.33 4.99
CA ILE A 104 6.38 -3.60 3.62
C ILE A 104 7.87 -3.94 3.62
N GLN A 105 8.20 -5.08 3.00
CA GLN A 105 9.59 -5.45 2.77
C GLN A 105 10.04 -4.94 1.40
N SER A 106 11.13 -4.18 1.36
CA SER A 106 11.68 -3.58 0.13
C SER A 106 12.02 -4.61 -0.96
N SER A 107 12.37 -5.83 -0.56
CA SER A 107 12.65 -6.96 -1.46
C SER A 107 11.43 -7.76 -1.90
N GLY A 108 10.23 -7.39 -1.46
CA GLY A 108 8.99 -8.09 -1.81
C GLY A 108 8.55 -7.88 -3.26
N GLY A 109 7.72 -8.78 -3.78
CA GLY A 109 7.09 -8.59 -5.09
C GLY A 109 6.11 -7.39 -5.07
N TRP A 110 6.20 -6.52 -6.08
CA TRP A 110 5.40 -5.30 -6.13
C TRP A 110 4.01 -5.50 -6.74
N THR A 111 3.91 -6.35 -7.75
CA THR A 111 2.70 -6.46 -8.57
C THR A 111 1.61 -7.35 -7.97
N PHE A 112 1.74 -7.80 -6.73
CA PHE A 112 0.78 -8.72 -6.08
C PHE A 112 0.46 -9.98 -6.90
N GLY A 113 1.41 -10.44 -7.73
CA GLY A 113 1.23 -11.56 -8.64
C GLY A 113 0.58 -11.20 -9.99
N SER A 114 0.28 -9.92 -10.23
CA SER A 114 -0.09 -9.46 -11.56
C SER A 114 1.10 -9.52 -12.52
N PRO A 115 0.93 -10.03 -13.75
CA PRO A 115 2.00 -10.05 -14.74
C PRO A 115 2.30 -8.69 -15.35
N SER A 116 1.48 -7.67 -15.11
CA SER A 116 1.51 -6.38 -15.80
C SER A 116 1.13 -5.24 -14.85
N VAL A 117 1.94 -4.19 -14.83
CA VAL A 117 1.66 -2.95 -14.09
C VAL A 117 0.54 -2.18 -14.77
N LEU A 118 0.56 -2.11 -16.10
CA LEU A 118 -0.48 -1.47 -16.90
C LEU A 118 -1.85 -2.06 -16.59
N MET A 119 -1.95 -3.41 -16.58
CA MET A 119 -3.24 -4.08 -16.30
C MET A 119 -3.74 -3.89 -14.87
N MET A 120 -2.86 -3.56 -13.94
CA MET A 120 -3.28 -3.23 -12.58
C MET A 120 -4.01 -1.89 -12.49
N PHE A 121 -3.66 -0.92 -13.32
CA PHE A 121 -4.13 0.46 -13.19
C PHE A 121 -4.98 0.94 -14.35
N TYR A 122 -4.97 0.26 -15.50
CA TYR A 122 -5.77 0.65 -16.66
C TYR A 122 -7.26 0.60 -16.36
N ARG A 123 -7.94 1.74 -16.47
CA ARG A 123 -9.37 1.91 -16.15
C ARG A 123 -10.27 1.87 -17.37
N GLY A 124 -9.84 2.45 -18.48
CA GLY A 124 -10.67 2.49 -19.65
C GLY A 124 -10.08 3.19 -20.86
N ALA A 125 -10.77 3.05 -22.00
CA ALA A 125 -10.32 3.62 -23.26
C ALA A 125 -10.25 5.16 -23.17
N GLY A 126 -9.14 5.74 -23.65
CA GLY A 126 -8.91 7.17 -23.66
C GLY A 126 -8.26 7.74 -22.39
N GLU A 127 -8.14 6.98 -21.33
CA GLU A 127 -7.58 7.46 -20.05
C GLU A 127 -6.08 7.20 -19.88
N LEU A 128 -5.47 6.39 -20.74
CA LEU A 128 -4.11 5.89 -20.59
C LEU A 128 -3.05 6.99 -20.34
N GLU A 129 -3.06 8.07 -21.10
CA GLU A 129 -2.07 9.14 -20.93
C GLU A 129 -2.22 9.85 -19.58
N ALA A 130 -3.45 10.07 -19.12
CA ALA A 130 -3.71 10.63 -17.80
C ALA A 130 -3.24 9.68 -16.70
N GLU A 131 -3.49 8.38 -16.86
CA GLU A 131 -3.06 7.35 -15.91
C GLU A 131 -1.53 7.23 -15.82
N LEU A 132 -0.83 7.32 -16.96
CA LEU A 132 0.64 7.34 -16.98
C LEU A 132 1.20 8.56 -16.25
N CYS A 133 0.61 9.77 -16.47
CA CYS A 133 0.99 10.96 -15.73
C CYS A 133 0.72 10.82 -14.22
N GLU A 134 -0.44 10.30 -13.83
CA GLU A 134 -0.77 10.05 -12.43
C GLU A 134 0.17 9.04 -11.78
N MET A 135 0.64 8.04 -12.52
CA MET A 135 1.60 7.07 -12.05
C MET A 135 2.97 7.71 -11.78
N ASP A 136 3.45 8.57 -12.70
CA ASP A 136 4.69 9.34 -12.52
C ASP A 136 4.63 10.22 -11.25
N GLU A 137 3.48 10.82 -10.96
CA GLU A 137 3.28 11.64 -9.75
C GLU A 137 3.11 10.80 -8.47
N CYS A 138 2.57 9.60 -8.59
CA CYS A 138 2.28 8.71 -7.46
C CYS A 138 3.54 8.05 -6.90
N MET A 139 4.37 7.48 -7.77
CA MET A 139 5.44 6.57 -7.37
C MET A 139 6.54 7.20 -6.53
N PRO A 140 6.97 8.46 -6.72
CA PRO A 140 7.95 9.08 -5.82
C PRO A 140 7.51 9.14 -4.35
N HIS A 141 6.22 9.33 -4.09
CA HIS A 141 5.68 9.30 -2.72
C HIS A 141 5.76 7.89 -2.13
N TYR A 142 5.44 6.88 -2.93
CA TYR A 142 5.52 5.49 -2.54
C TYR A 142 6.97 5.07 -2.24
N TYR A 143 7.91 5.36 -3.14
CA TYR A 143 9.33 5.00 -2.98
C TYR A 143 9.94 5.60 -1.71
N LYS A 144 9.58 6.85 -1.39
CA LYS A 144 10.05 7.53 -0.20
C LYS A 144 9.72 6.77 1.08
N ILE A 145 8.52 6.21 1.17
CA ILE A 145 8.01 5.56 2.39
C ILE A 145 8.19 4.04 2.41
N THR A 146 8.73 3.46 1.35
CA THR A 146 8.93 1.99 1.22
C THR A 146 10.36 1.59 0.90
N GLU A 147 11.33 2.51 1.10
CA GLU A 147 12.74 2.26 0.80
C GLU A 147 12.97 1.76 -0.63
N GLY A 148 12.25 2.34 -1.60
CA GLY A 148 12.41 2.00 -3.02
C GLY A 148 11.72 0.72 -3.45
N HIS A 149 10.86 0.12 -2.63
CA HIS A 149 10.06 -1.03 -3.06
C HIS A 149 9.29 -0.71 -4.34
N GLY A 150 9.38 -1.57 -5.34
CA GLY A 150 8.71 -1.39 -6.64
C GLY A 150 9.29 -0.27 -7.50
N GLN A 151 10.51 0.20 -7.24
CA GLN A 151 11.15 1.27 -8.00
C GLN A 151 11.19 0.94 -9.50
N GLY A 152 10.76 1.90 -10.34
CA GLY A 152 10.65 1.74 -11.79
C GLY A 152 9.29 1.26 -12.28
N ALA A 153 8.29 1.12 -11.39
CA ALA A 153 6.95 0.68 -11.78
C ALA A 153 6.30 1.62 -12.80
N GLU A 154 6.51 2.94 -12.69
CA GLU A 154 6.04 3.94 -13.67
C GLU A 154 6.64 3.71 -15.05
N ARG A 155 7.92 3.34 -15.13
CA ARG A 155 8.59 3.03 -16.38
C ARG A 155 8.10 1.73 -16.99
N ILE A 156 7.92 0.70 -16.16
CA ILE A 156 7.35 -0.57 -16.60
C ILE A 156 5.96 -0.34 -17.20
N MET A 157 5.10 0.42 -16.52
CA MET A 157 3.76 0.73 -17.03
C MET A 157 3.82 1.45 -18.38
N ARG A 158 4.75 2.40 -18.54
CA ARG A 158 4.96 3.15 -19.78
C ARG A 158 5.50 2.27 -20.91
N ALA A 159 6.49 1.42 -20.61
CA ALA A 159 7.01 0.44 -21.56
C ALA A 159 5.94 -0.52 -22.06
N GLU A 160 5.10 -1.03 -21.16
CA GLU A 160 3.96 -1.89 -21.50
C GLU A 160 2.94 -1.14 -22.37
N ALA A 161 2.64 0.12 -22.05
CA ALA A 161 1.74 0.95 -22.85
C ALA A 161 2.28 1.18 -24.26
N TYR A 162 3.56 1.51 -24.43
CA TYR A 162 4.21 1.67 -25.72
C TYR A 162 4.23 0.37 -26.52
N PHE A 163 4.55 -0.74 -25.86
CA PHE A 163 4.51 -2.06 -26.49
C PHE A 163 3.11 -2.38 -27.05
N MET A 164 2.05 -2.16 -26.28
CA MET A 164 0.67 -2.38 -26.72
C MET A 164 0.24 -1.46 -27.86
N GLN A 165 0.86 -0.26 -27.96
CA GLN A 165 0.64 0.69 -29.07
C GLN A 165 1.48 0.37 -30.31
N GLY A 166 2.34 -0.66 -30.29
CA GLY A 166 3.27 -0.98 -31.39
C GLY A 166 4.49 -0.07 -31.47
N LYS A 167 4.73 0.78 -30.45
CA LYS A 167 5.89 1.68 -30.35
C LYS A 167 7.07 0.93 -29.71
N PHE A 168 7.57 -0.09 -30.39
CA PHE A 168 8.55 -1.03 -29.80
C PHE A 168 9.89 -0.37 -29.47
N THR A 169 10.34 0.62 -30.25
CA THR A 169 11.57 1.37 -29.96
C THR A 169 11.42 2.16 -28.68
N ASP A 170 10.30 2.86 -28.49
CA ASP A 170 10.04 3.65 -27.29
C ASP A 170 9.92 2.74 -26.05
N ALA A 171 9.21 1.61 -26.18
CA ALA A 171 9.12 0.61 -25.13
C ALA A 171 10.47 0.02 -24.69
N HIS A 172 11.46 -0.05 -25.61
CA HIS A 172 12.80 -0.56 -25.31
C HIS A 172 13.68 0.47 -24.59
N ILE A 173 13.38 1.76 -24.74
CA ILE A 173 14.17 2.86 -24.15
C ILE A 173 13.80 3.07 -22.67
N GLU A 174 12.53 2.82 -22.28
CA GLU A 174 12.09 2.95 -20.89
C GLU A 174 12.75 1.92 -19.97
#